data_e472d12fcfd1943556676ade323b8113
#
_entry.id   e472d12fcfd1943556676ade323b8113
#
_cell.length_a   1.000
_cell.length_b   1.000
_cell.length_c   1.000
_cell.angle_alpha   90.00
_cell.angle_beta   90.00
_cell.angle_gamma   90.00
#
_symmetry.space_group_name_H-M   'P 1'
#
loop_
_entity.id
_entity.type
_entity.pdbx_description
1 polymer ?
#
loop_
_entity_poly.entity_id
_entity_poly.type
_entity_poly.pdbx_seq_one_letter_code
_entity_poly.pdbx_strand_id
1 'polypeptide(L)'
;MPPIVKVTGLRKKYDTGFEALKGVDLEIEEGEIIALLGPNGAGKTTLISAICGIAVPTAGTITVGGHDAIRDYRAARELIGLVPQEINLEPFERVQNTVRFSRGLFGKSPNEAHIQDILSQLSLGEKARARVRELSGGMKRRVLIAKALAHEPRILFLDEPTAGVDVELRKVMWEVVRKLKENGVTIILTT
;
A
#
# COMPACT_ATOMS: atom_id res chain seq x y z
N MET A 1 -11.40 -18.36 9.99
CA MET A 1 -10.99 -17.18 10.78
C MET A 1 -11.78 -15.98 10.27
N PRO A 2 -11.99 -14.90 11.02
CA PRO A 2 -12.62 -13.73 10.43
C PRO A 2 -11.72 -13.12 9.35
N PRO A 3 -12.28 -12.54 8.27
CA PRO A 3 -11.49 -11.92 7.20
C PRO A 3 -10.62 -10.78 7.74
N ILE A 4 -9.42 -10.64 7.21
CA ILE A 4 -8.49 -9.58 7.63
C ILE A 4 -8.97 -8.18 7.17
N VAL A 5 -9.68 -8.12 6.04
CA VAL A 5 -10.41 -6.94 5.58
C VAL A 5 -11.84 -7.33 5.30
N LYS A 6 -12.78 -6.61 5.89
CA LYS A 6 -14.21 -6.75 5.61
C LYS A 6 -14.82 -5.39 5.31
N VAL A 7 -15.50 -5.32 4.19
CA VAL A 7 -16.23 -4.14 3.70
C VAL A 7 -17.69 -4.55 3.53
N THR A 8 -18.64 -3.78 4.08
CA THR A 8 -20.06 -4.10 4.00
C THR A 8 -20.86 -2.88 3.59
N GLY A 9 -21.58 -3.01 2.46
CA GLY A 9 -22.50 -2.00 1.94
C GLY A 9 -21.83 -0.63 1.69
N LEU A 10 -20.54 -0.61 1.30
CA LEU A 10 -19.75 0.61 1.24
C LEU A 10 -20.21 1.54 0.14
N ARG A 11 -20.52 2.77 0.51
CA ARG A 11 -20.89 3.84 -0.42
C ARG A 11 -19.97 5.03 -0.27
N LYS A 12 -19.63 5.65 -1.40
CA LYS A 12 -18.91 6.93 -1.43
C LYS A 12 -19.51 7.83 -2.49
N LYS A 13 -20.11 8.91 -2.02
CA LYS A 13 -20.61 10.01 -2.84
C LYS A 13 -19.78 11.26 -2.54
N TYR A 14 -19.31 11.92 -3.58
CA TYR A 14 -18.57 13.17 -3.47
C TYR A 14 -19.53 14.37 -3.51
N ASP A 15 -19.07 15.53 -3.07
CA ASP A 15 -19.87 16.77 -3.03
C ASP A 15 -20.36 17.21 -4.43
N THR A 16 -19.66 16.79 -5.49
CA THR A 16 -20.08 16.96 -6.89
C THR A 16 -21.32 16.17 -7.28
N GLY A 17 -21.84 15.31 -6.39
CA GLY A 17 -22.93 14.39 -6.65
C GLY A 17 -22.51 13.05 -7.27
N PHE A 18 -21.25 12.89 -7.66
CA PHE A 18 -20.74 11.65 -8.23
C PHE A 18 -20.63 10.56 -7.15
N GLU A 19 -21.27 9.41 -7.41
CA GLU A 19 -21.24 8.23 -6.55
C GLU A 19 -20.19 7.23 -7.07
N ALA A 20 -19.03 7.20 -6.43
CA ALA A 20 -17.91 6.35 -6.84
C ALA A 20 -18.05 4.90 -6.33
N LEU A 21 -18.69 4.69 -5.17
CA LEU A 21 -18.98 3.37 -4.60
C LEU A 21 -20.49 3.28 -4.32
N LYS A 22 -21.15 2.21 -4.79
CA LYS A 22 -22.62 2.07 -4.81
C LYS A 22 -23.11 0.89 -3.98
N GLY A 23 -22.52 0.63 -2.82
CA GLY A 23 -22.84 -0.50 -1.95
C GLY A 23 -21.94 -1.69 -2.26
N VAL A 24 -20.63 -1.54 -2.00
CA VAL A 24 -19.62 -2.57 -2.24
C VAL A 24 -19.50 -3.45 -1.00
N ASP A 25 -19.54 -4.77 -1.22
CA ASP A 25 -19.22 -5.80 -0.24
C ASP A 25 -17.93 -6.49 -0.67
N LEU A 26 -16.99 -6.70 0.27
CA LEU A 26 -15.70 -7.36 0.00
C LEU A 26 -15.19 -8.00 1.30
N GLU A 27 -14.77 -9.25 1.20
CA GLU A 27 -14.06 -9.95 2.27
C GLU A 27 -12.72 -10.46 1.72
N ILE A 28 -11.66 -10.30 2.49
CA ILE A 28 -10.30 -10.72 2.16
C ILE A 28 -9.75 -11.51 3.33
N GLU A 29 -9.34 -12.74 3.05
CA GLU A 29 -8.69 -13.59 4.05
C GLU A 29 -7.21 -13.23 4.24
N GLU A 30 -6.66 -13.54 5.40
CA GLU A 30 -5.24 -13.27 5.67
C GLU A 30 -4.34 -14.12 4.76
N GLY A 31 -3.28 -13.51 4.23
CA GLY A 31 -2.31 -14.18 3.35
C GLY A 31 -2.77 -14.36 1.90
N GLU A 32 -3.93 -13.84 1.50
CA GLU A 32 -4.37 -13.86 0.11
C GLU A 32 -3.67 -12.83 -0.77
N ILE A 33 -3.64 -13.10 -2.09
CA ILE A 33 -3.36 -12.09 -3.12
C ILE A 33 -4.65 -11.87 -3.91
N ILE A 34 -5.17 -10.65 -3.87
CA ILE A 34 -6.38 -10.27 -4.59
C ILE A 34 -6.07 -9.20 -5.62
N ALA A 35 -6.57 -9.38 -6.85
CA ALA A 35 -6.52 -8.38 -7.90
C ALA A 35 -7.91 -7.75 -8.09
N LEU A 36 -8.02 -6.45 -7.89
CA LEU A 36 -9.22 -5.67 -8.21
C LEU A 36 -9.15 -5.23 -9.67
N LEU A 37 -9.93 -5.87 -10.49
CA LEU A 37 -9.98 -5.63 -11.94
C LEU A 37 -11.13 -4.68 -12.30
N GLY A 38 -10.92 -3.82 -13.26
CA GLY A 38 -11.98 -2.95 -13.76
C GLY A 38 -11.45 -1.75 -14.54
N PRO A 39 -12.29 -1.08 -15.34
CA PRO A 39 -11.91 0.09 -16.12
C PRO A 39 -11.53 1.26 -15.21
N ASN A 40 -10.87 2.27 -15.80
CA ASN A 40 -10.60 3.52 -15.10
C ASN A 40 -11.93 4.18 -14.70
N GLY A 41 -11.99 4.70 -13.48
CA GLY A 41 -13.23 5.26 -12.91
C GLY A 41 -14.18 4.24 -12.27
N ALA A 42 -13.85 2.94 -12.27
CA ALA A 42 -14.67 1.91 -11.62
C ALA A 42 -14.69 1.99 -10.07
N GLY A 43 -13.98 2.95 -9.47
CA GLY A 43 -13.93 3.13 -8.02
C GLY A 43 -12.85 2.35 -7.29
N LYS A 44 -11.93 1.65 -8.00
CA LYS A 44 -10.85 0.85 -7.39
C LYS A 44 -10.00 1.66 -6.41
N THR A 45 -9.43 2.78 -6.87
CA THR A 45 -8.63 3.69 -6.02
C THR A 45 -9.46 4.29 -4.89
N THR A 46 -10.75 4.58 -5.12
CA THR A 46 -11.66 5.08 -4.07
C THR A 46 -11.89 4.01 -3.00
N LEU A 47 -12.06 2.74 -3.38
CA LEU A 47 -12.20 1.62 -2.46
C LEU A 47 -10.94 1.45 -1.59
N ILE A 48 -9.76 1.40 -2.23
CA ILE A 48 -8.47 1.35 -1.51
C ILE A 48 -8.34 2.54 -0.56
N SER A 49 -8.61 3.77 -1.04
CA SER A 49 -8.52 4.98 -0.22
C SER A 49 -9.46 4.95 0.97
N ALA A 50 -10.66 4.36 0.83
CA ALA A 50 -11.60 4.19 1.93
C ALA A 50 -11.09 3.16 2.96
N ILE A 51 -10.58 2.01 2.50
CA ILE A 51 -10.02 0.98 3.39
C ILE A 51 -8.79 1.50 4.14
N CYS A 52 -7.92 2.27 3.46
CA CYS A 52 -6.74 2.91 4.07
C CYS A 52 -7.10 4.12 4.97
N GLY A 53 -8.39 4.47 5.09
CA GLY A 53 -8.84 5.60 5.90
C GLY A 53 -8.46 6.97 5.34
N ILE A 54 -8.14 7.09 4.05
CA ILE A 54 -7.85 8.35 3.36
C ILE A 54 -9.15 9.02 2.94
N ALA A 55 -10.10 8.24 2.39
CA ALA A 55 -11.42 8.71 2.00
C ALA A 55 -12.46 8.24 3.01
N VAL A 56 -13.19 9.16 3.63
CA VAL A 56 -14.29 8.82 4.54
C VAL A 56 -15.49 8.33 3.72
N PRO A 57 -16.03 7.12 3.95
CA PRO A 57 -17.20 6.63 3.26
C PRO A 57 -18.45 7.44 3.63
N THR A 58 -19.43 7.48 2.71
CA THR A 58 -20.74 8.11 2.96
C THR A 58 -21.67 7.18 3.74
N ALA A 59 -21.56 5.87 3.52
CA ALA A 59 -22.28 4.83 4.24
C ALA A 59 -21.55 3.49 4.14
N GLY A 60 -21.96 2.51 4.94
CA GLY A 60 -21.33 1.20 5.06
C GLY A 60 -20.27 1.15 6.15
N THR A 61 -19.65 -0.01 6.30
CA THR A 61 -18.62 -0.26 7.33
C THR A 61 -17.40 -0.90 6.72
N ILE A 62 -16.24 -0.62 7.33
CA ILE A 62 -14.95 -1.23 6.97
C ILE A 62 -14.27 -1.69 8.26
N THR A 63 -13.85 -2.95 8.31
CA THR A 63 -12.98 -3.45 9.37
C THR A 63 -11.67 -3.97 8.77
N VAL A 64 -10.56 -3.70 9.46
CA VAL A 64 -9.21 -4.13 9.08
C VAL A 64 -8.56 -4.76 10.30
N GLY A 65 -8.24 -6.06 10.23
CA GLY A 65 -7.71 -6.81 11.37
C GLY A 65 -8.62 -6.78 12.59
N GLY A 66 -9.94 -6.68 12.40
CA GLY A 66 -10.93 -6.56 13.47
C GLY A 66 -11.16 -5.13 13.97
N HIS A 67 -10.41 -4.13 13.52
CA HIS A 67 -10.56 -2.73 13.89
C HIS A 67 -11.44 -1.98 12.91
N ASP A 68 -12.36 -1.14 13.42
CA ASP A 68 -13.15 -0.23 12.59
C ASP A 68 -12.20 0.83 11.94
N ALA A 69 -12.19 0.87 10.60
CA ALA A 69 -11.25 1.74 9.86
C ALA A 69 -11.48 3.25 10.09
N ILE A 70 -12.65 3.63 10.64
CA ILE A 70 -13.00 5.04 10.94
C ILE A 70 -12.81 5.36 12.41
N ARG A 71 -13.32 4.52 13.32
CA ARG A 71 -13.28 4.75 14.76
C ARG A 71 -11.91 4.40 15.35
N ASP A 72 -11.36 3.25 14.94
CA ASP A 72 -10.08 2.72 15.39
C ASP A 72 -8.98 2.92 14.33
N TYR A 73 -9.02 4.03 13.61
CA TYR A 73 -8.22 4.29 12.42
C TYR A 73 -6.70 4.12 12.62
N ARG A 74 -6.18 4.38 13.82
CA ARG A 74 -4.75 4.21 14.14
C ARG A 74 -4.36 2.73 14.09
N ALA A 75 -5.10 1.87 14.80
CA ALA A 75 -4.87 0.44 14.83
C ALA A 75 -5.06 -0.19 13.44
N ALA A 76 -6.11 0.21 12.71
CA ALA A 76 -6.35 -0.24 11.35
C ALA A 76 -5.19 0.14 10.40
N ARG A 77 -4.73 1.40 10.44
CA ARG A 77 -3.63 1.89 9.58
C ARG A 77 -2.28 1.28 9.89
N GLU A 78 -2.00 0.92 11.15
CA GLU A 78 -0.76 0.22 11.51
C GLU A 78 -0.62 -1.13 10.79
N LEU A 79 -1.72 -1.75 10.39
CA LEU A 79 -1.74 -3.02 9.66
C LEU A 79 -1.55 -2.83 8.15
N ILE A 80 -1.65 -1.61 7.63
CA ILE A 80 -1.74 -1.32 6.20
C ILE A 80 -0.47 -0.64 5.69
N GLY A 81 0.13 -1.18 4.64
CA GLY A 81 1.05 -0.49 3.75
C GLY A 81 0.32 -0.09 2.47
N LEU A 82 0.52 1.14 1.99
CA LEU A 82 -0.05 1.63 0.74
C LEU A 82 1.05 2.12 -0.20
N VAL A 83 1.04 1.59 -1.43
CA VAL A 83 1.83 2.08 -2.54
C VAL A 83 0.88 2.75 -3.53
N PRO A 84 0.84 4.08 -3.57
CA PRO A 84 -0.07 4.82 -4.45
C PRO A 84 0.39 4.75 -5.91
N GLN A 85 -0.52 5.07 -6.83
CA GLN A 85 -0.22 5.14 -8.26
C GLN A 85 0.81 6.23 -8.57
N GLU A 86 0.69 7.40 -7.96
CA GLU A 86 1.60 8.52 -8.16
C GLU A 86 2.87 8.41 -7.31
N ILE A 87 4.00 8.83 -7.89
CA ILE A 87 5.29 8.85 -7.21
C ILE A 87 5.48 10.20 -6.50
N ASN A 88 5.07 10.26 -5.25
CA ASN A 88 5.28 11.42 -4.39
C ASN A 88 6.39 11.12 -3.37
N LEU A 89 7.61 11.50 -3.71
CA LEU A 89 8.81 11.33 -2.87
C LEU A 89 9.56 12.67 -2.77
N GLU A 90 10.12 12.95 -1.59
CA GLU A 90 10.98 14.11 -1.38
C GLU A 90 12.27 13.98 -2.19
N PRO A 91 12.53 14.83 -3.22
CA PRO A 91 13.60 14.60 -4.19
C PRO A 91 15.00 14.77 -3.60
N PHE A 92 15.15 15.58 -2.56
CA PHE A 92 16.46 15.88 -1.94
C PHE A 92 16.81 14.95 -0.78
N GLU A 93 15.85 14.15 -0.30
CA GLU A 93 16.10 13.21 0.78
C GLU A 93 16.81 11.95 0.29
N ARG A 94 17.52 11.27 1.19
CA ARG A 94 18.18 9.98 0.90
C ARG A 94 17.18 8.84 1.00
N VAL A 95 17.38 7.82 0.16
CA VAL A 95 16.53 6.62 0.11
C VAL A 95 16.33 6.01 1.49
N GLN A 96 17.40 5.70 2.21
CA GLN A 96 17.32 5.09 3.54
C GLN A 96 16.60 5.98 4.56
N ASN A 97 16.79 7.29 4.53
CA ASN A 97 16.13 8.22 5.44
C ASN A 97 14.63 8.30 5.16
N THR A 98 14.24 8.28 3.88
CA THR A 98 12.83 8.23 3.45
C THR A 98 12.13 7.00 4.04
N VAL A 99 12.79 5.84 4.03
CA VAL A 99 12.22 4.58 4.57
C VAL A 99 12.20 4.62 6.11
N ARG A 100 13.29 5.09 6.76
CA ARG A 100 13.33 5.28 8.23
C ARG A 100 12.24 6.21 8.72
N PHE A 101 12.08 7.34 8.04
CA PHE A 101 11.04 8.32 8.38
C PHE A 101 9.63 7.70 8.31
N SER A 102 9.37 6.91 7.25
CA SER A 102 8.10 6.19 7.12
C SER A 102 7.84 5.26 8.32
N ARG A 103 8.85 4.50 8.76
CA ARG A 103 8.75 3.66 9.97
C ARG A 103 8.41 4.46 11.23
N GLY A 104 9.07 5.60 11.40
CA GLY A 104 8.85 6.50 12.54
C GLY A 104 7.45 7.11 12.58
N LEU A 105 6.84 7.41 11.43
CA LEU A 105 5.47 7.91 11.34
C LEU A 105 4.44 6.93 11.93
N PHE A 106 4.71 5.63 11.91
CA PHE A 106 3.88 4.60 12.52
C PHE A 106 4.27 4.29 13.97
N GLY A 107 5.12 5.11 14.60
CA GLY A 107 5.55 4.92 15.99
C GLY A 107 6.44 3.70 16.23
N LYS A 108 6.98 3.07 15.18
CA LYS A 108 7.85 1.90 15.31
C LYS A 108 9.27 2.33 15.68
N SER A 109 9.87 1.61 16.63
CA SER A 109 11.27 1.82 17.02
C SER A 109 12.22 1.68 15.81
N PRO A 110 13.35 2.41 15.79
CA PRO A 110 14.38 2.25 14.77
C PRO A 110 14.82 0.78 14.64
N ASN A 111 14.89 0.28 13.42
CA ASN A 111 15.37 -1.07 13.11
C ASN A 111 16.16 -1.03 11.79
N GLU A 112 17.46 -0.79 11.91
CA GLU A 112 18.35 -0.66 10.75
C GLU A 112 18.47 -1.98 9.97
N ALA A 113 18.48 -3.11 10.66
CA ALA A 113 18.56 -4.43 10.02
C ALA A 113 17.36 -4.64 9.09
N HIS A 114 16.15 -4.33 9.56
CA HIS A 114 14.92 -4.43 8.76
C HIS A 114 14.94 -3.45 7.58
N ILE A 115 15.38 -2.22 7.76
CA ILE A 115 15.48 -1.24 6.68
C ILE A 115 16.46 -1.70 5.60
N GLN A 116 17.64 -2.21 6.00
CA GLN A 116 18.64 -2.72 5.06
C GLN A 116 18.14 -3.96 4.32
N ASP A 117 17.43 -4.85 5.00
CA ASP A 117 16.83 -6.04 4.40
C ASP A 117 15.80 -5.66 3.33
N ILE A 118 14.86 -4.76 3.64
CA ILE A 118 13.89 -4.25 2.65
C ILE A 118 14.61 -3.63 1.44
N LEU A 119 15.59 -2.77 1.67
CA LEU A 119 16.33 -2.13 0.58
C LEU A 119 17.08 -3.14 -0.27
N SER A 120 17.65 -4.17 0.34
CA SER A 120 18.33 -5.26 -0.37
C SER A 120 17.35 -6.07 -1.22
N GLN A 121 16.21 -6.49 -0.66
CA GLN A 121 15.17 -7.24 -1.37
C GLN A 121 14.63 -6.47 -2.58
N LEU A 122 14.58 -5.14 -2.50
CA LEU A 122 14.14 -4.25 -3.57
C LEU A 122 15.27 -3.82 -4.51
N SER A 123 16.47 -4.41 -4.40
CA SER A 123 17.68 -4.03 -5.18
C SER A 123 18.02 -2.53 -5.07
N LEU A 124 17.84 -1.96 -3.88
CA LEU A 124 18.14 -0.57 -3.55
C LEU A 124 19.33 -0.43 -2.57
N GLY A 125 19.95 -1.53 -2.15
CA GLY A 125 21.02 -1.54 -1.16
C GLY A 125 22.18 -0.59 -1.51
N GLU A 126 22.71 -0.67 -2.74
CA GLU A 126 23.77 0.22 -3.22
C GLU A 126 23.32 1.68 -3.34
N LYS A 127 22.03 1.93 -3.49
CA LYS A 127 21.42 3.25 -3.60
C LYS A 127 20.86 3.80 -2.28
N ALA A 128 21.07 3.10 -1.17
CA ALA A 128 20.53 3.50 0.13
C ALA A 128 20.91 4.94 0.54
N ARG A 129 22.12 5.38 0.17
CA ARG A 129 22.64 6.73 0.47
C ARG A 129 22.42 7.75 -0.65
N ALA A 130 21.96 7.33 -1.83
CA ALA A 130 21.66 8.22 -2.95
C ALA A 130 20.46 9.10 -2.63
N ARG A 131 20.38 10.27 -3.25
CA ARG A 131 19.19 11.13 -3.17
C ARG A 131 18.11 10.60 -4.11
N VAL A 132 16.85 10.74 -3.72
CA VAL A 132 15.70 10.27 -4.50
C VAL A 132 15.69 10.85 -5.91
N ARG A 133 16.11 12.11 -6.10
CA ARG A 133 16.18 12.75 -7.43
C ARG A 133 17.15 12.03 -8.40
N GLU A 134 18.15 11.33 -7.89
CA GLU A 134 19.17 10.63 -8.66
C GLU A 134 18.70 9.26 -9.17
N LEU A 135 17.51 8.83 -8.76
CA LEU A 135 16.94 7.52 -9.09
C LEU A 135 16.14 7.56 -10.39
N SER A 136 16.14 6.45 -11.12
CA SER A 136 15.19 6.22 -12.21
C SER A 136 13.74 6.12 -11.70
N GLY A 137 12.76 6.26 -12.58
CA GLY A 137 11.35 6.10 -12.23
C GLY A 137 11.05 4.76 -11.58
N GLY A 138 11.63 3.69 -12.11
CA GLY A 138 11.48 2.34 -11.55
C GLY A 138 12.11 2.20 -10.16
N MET A 139 13.28 2.81 -9.93
CA MET A 139 13.89 2.83 -8.60
C MET A 139 13.04 3.63 -7.60
N LYS A 140 12.47 4.77 -8.01
CA LYS A 140 11.56 5.55 -7.19
C LYS A 140 10.31 4.73 -6.80
N ARG A 141 9.77 3.94 -7.72
CA ARG A 141 8.65 3.03 -7.44
C ARG A 141 9.03 2.01 -6.36
N ARG A 142 10.23 1.43 -6.44
CA ARG A 142 10.75 0.51 -5.41
C ARG A 142 10.93 1.20 -4.05
N VAL A 143 11.32 2.48 -4.02
CA VAL A 143 11.37 3.27 -2.77
C VAL A 143 9.98 3.44 -2.15
N LEU A 144 8.92 3.65 -2.95
CA LEU A 144 7.55 3.69 -2.44
C LEU A 144 7.14 2.36 -1.78
N ILE A 145 7.53 1.23 -2.38
CA ILE A 145 7.28 -0.09 -1.78
C ILE A 145 8.06 -0.23 -0.47
N ALA A 146 9.34 0.17 -0.45
CA ALA A 146 10.15 0.17 0.78
C ALA A 146 9.51 1.00 1.91
N LYS A 147 8.98 2.18 1.58
CA LYS A 147 8.22 3.01 2.54
C LYS A 147 7.00 2.30 3.09
N ALA A 148 6.23 1.66 2.21
CA ALA A 148 5.00 0.96 2.60
C ALA A 148 5.29 -0.27 3.50
N LEU A 149 6.46 -0.89 3.37
CA LEU A 149 6.88 -2.05 4.16
C LEU A 149 7.64 -1.68 5.46
N ALA A 150 8.06 -0.42 5.61
CA ALA A 150 8.96 0.00 6.68
C ALA A 150 8.44 -0.26 8.11
N HIS A 151 7.13 -0.26 8.31
CA HIS A 151 6.48 -0.47 9.61
C HIS A 151 5.95 -1.91 9.81
N GLU A 152 6.31 -2.84 8.92
CA GLU A 152 5.94 -4.27 8.97
C GLU A 152 4.42 -4.49 8.89
N PRO A 153 3.76 -4.01 7.82
CA PRO A 153 2.31 -4.17 7.68
C PRO A 153 1.92 -5.63 7.43
N ARG A 154 0.70 -6.01 7.84
CA ARG A 154 0.09 -7.31 7.50
C ARG A 154 -0.62 -7.30 6.15
N ILE A 155 -0.97 -6.11 5.67
CA ILE A 155 -1.72 -5.88 4.42
C ILE A 155 -0.97 -4.86 3.57
N LEU A 156 -0.75 -5.17 2.29
CA LEU A 156 -0.14 -4.26 1.33
C LEU A 156 -1.09 -3.97 0.19
N PHE A 157 -1.45 -2.71 0.02
CA PHE A 157 -2.17 -2.21 -1.14
C PHE A 157 -1.21 -1.66 -2.18
N LEU A 158 -1.38 -2.12 -3.44
CA LEU A 158 -0.62 -1.70 -4.60
C LEU A 158 -1.59 -1.10 -5.63
N ASP A 159 -1.64 0.23 -5.73
CA ASP A 159 -2.53 0.90 -6.69
C ASP A 159 -1.82 1.06 -8.02
N GLU A 160 -2.31 0.32 -9.04
CA GLU A 160 -1.75 0.24 -10.40
C GLU A 160 -0.21 0.05 -10.42
N PRO A 161 0.33 -0.98 -9.75
CA PRO A 161 1.76 -1.10 -9.50
C PRO A 161 2.59 -1.25 -10.78
N THR A 162 2.00 -1.68 -11.88
CA THR A 162 2.65 -1.93 -13.16
C THR A 162 2.31 -0.90 -14.25
N ALA A 163 1.54 0.14 -13.93
CA ALA A 163 1.20 1.18 -14.88
C ALA A 163 2.47 1.95 -15.31
N GLY A 164 2.72 1.99 -16.62
CA GLY A 164 3.85 2.74 -17.19
C GLY A 164 5.25 2.19 -16.87
N VAL A 165 5.35 0.94 -16.35
CA VAL A 165 6.66 0.33 -16.05
C VAL A 165 7.05 -0.68 -17.12
N ASP A 166 8.36 -0.80 -17.35
CA ASP A 166 8.95 -1.76 -18.28
C ASP A 166 8.81 -3.22 -17.78
N VAL A 167 9.13 -4.17 -18.67
CA VAL A 167 9.00 -5.62 -18.40
C VAL A 167 9.91 -6.07 -17.26
N GLU A 168 11.10 -5.47 -17.16
CA GLU A 168 12.12 -5.87 -16.17
C GLU A 168 11.70 -5.45 -14.76
N LEU A 169 11.21 -4.22 -14.61
CA LEU A 169 10.68 -3.74 -13.33
C LEU A 169 9.44 -4.52 -12.91
N ARG A 170 8.59 -4.91 -13.86
CA ARG A 170 7.42 -5.75 -13.60
C ARG A 170 7.82 -7.11 -13.01
N LYS A 171 8.89 -7.74 -13.52
CA LYS A 171 9.41 -9.01 -12.96
C LYS A 171 9.89 -8.82 -11.52
N VAL A 172 10.69 -7.81 -11.26
CA VAL A 172 11.18 -7.49 -9.89
C VAL A 172 10.02 -7.28 -8.92
N MET A 173 8.98 -6.56 -9.34
CA MET A 173 7.79 -6.36 -8.51
C MET A 173 7.07 -7.67 -8.18
N TRP A 174 6.92 -8.57 -9.14
CA TRP A 174 6.28 -9.86 -8.90
C TRP A 174 7.13 -10.78 -8.00
N GLU A 175 8.46 -10.68 -8.04
CA GLU A 175 9.35 -11.37 -7.10
C GLU A 175 9.14 -10.87 -5.67
N VAL A 176 9.05 -9.54 -5.49
CA VAL A 176 8.75 -8.94 -4.18
C VAL A 176 7.38 -9.37 -3.67
N VAL A 177 6.35 -9.32 -4.51
CA VAL A 177 4.98 -9.75 -4.15
C VAL A 177 4.96 -11.21 -3.70
N ARG A 178 5.68 -12.11 -4.40
CA ARG A 178 5.78 -13.52 -4.01
C ARG A 178 6.45 -13.70 -2.66
N LYS A 179 7.59 -13.05 -2.42
CA LYS A 179 8.29 -13.12 -1.13
C LYS A 179 7.43 -12.59 0.03
N LEU A 180 6.70 -11.49 -0.18
CA LEU A 180 5.80 -10.96 0.82
C LEU A 180 4.66 -11.92 1.15
N LYS A 181 4.09 -12.59 0.13
CA LYS A 181 3.09 -13.64 0.33
C LYS A 181 3.64 -14.81 1.14
N GLU A 182 4.85 -15.29 0.83
CA GLU A 182 5.53 -16.36 1.56
C GLU A 182 5.73 -16.00 3.04
N ASN A 183 5.89 -14.71 3.34
CA ASN A 183 5.97 -14.16 4.69
C ASN A 183 4.59 -13.87 5.33
N GLY A 184 3.50 -14.30 4.70
CA GLY A 184 2.14 -14.18 5.24
C GLY A 184 1.48 -12.80 5.05
N VAL A 185 2.07 -11.91 4.27
CA VAL A 185 1.47 -10.59 3.98
C VAL A 185 0.30 -10.75 3.01
N THR A 186 -0.84 -10.17 3.34
CA THR A 186 -2.01 -10.09 2.45
C THR A 186 -1.78 -8.98 1.42
N ILE A 187 -2.03 -9.24 0.15
CA ILE A 187 -1.71 -8.29 -0.91
C ILE A 187 -2.94 -7.99 -1.76
N ILE A 188 -3.26 -6.73 -1.90
CA ILE A 188 -4.33 -6.26 -2.77
C ILE A 188 -3.73 -5.35 -3.84
N LEU A 189 -3.97 -5.67 -5.10
CA LEU A 189 -3.49 -4.86 -6.22
C LEU A 189 -4.63 -4.47 -7.15
N THR A 190 -4.51 -3.28 -7.76
CA THR A 190 -5.41 -2.84 -8.82
C THR A 190 -4.72 -2.95 -10.18
N THR A 191 -5.51 -3.16 -11.22
CA THR A 191 -5.04 -3.15 -12.60
C THR A 191 -6.16 -2.71 -13.54
#